data_bb6b38567d37b2f4d5b56627320bdb31
#
_entry.id   bb6b38567d37b2f4d5b56627320bdb31
#
_cell.length_a   1.000
_cell.length_b   1.000
_cell.length_c   1.000
_cell.angle_alpha   90.00
_cell.angle_beta   90.00
_cell.angle_gamma   90.00
#
_symmetry.space_group_name_H-M   'P 1'
#
loop_
_entity.id
_entity.type
_entity.pdbx_description
1 polymer ?
#
loop_
_entity_poly.entity_id
_entity_poly.type
_entity_poly.pdbx_seq_one_letter_code
_entity_poly.pdbx_strand_id
1 'polypeptide(L)'
;MYRRESIEALCRFIIDNDLVLVCDQAFEDHIYDGIEFVAPCTLPGMWERTLTVCSISKGIGLSGFRIGYIYACDKIMDVLYGGAVNVLGAACTLSSLGAIAAIKDKEHMRSNYERLERRRRLAYDILSTAPGVEMKMSESGILSWLNISRLGTSAEVADYIMEHAKIMVNQGTPYGAQGEGWLRIVTACFASDEDAAVRFERIKAALTRLAKEKGIA
;
A
#
# COMPACT_ATOMS: atom_id res chain seq x y z
N MET A 1 -4.34 4.54 -8.26
CA MET A 1 -5.77 4.53 -7.84
C MET A 1 -6.68 4.20 -9.03
N TYR A 2 -7.71 3.40 -8.81
CA TYR A 2 -8.78 3.24 -9.80
C TYR A 2 -9.62 4.52 -9.83
N ARG A 3 -9.96 5.00 -11.01
CA ARG A 3 -10.83 6.16 -11.20
C ARG A 3 -12.30 5.75 -11.11
N ARG A 4 -13.18 6.72 -10.86
CA ARG A 4 -14.62 6.51 -10.73
C ARG A 4 -15.18 5.69 -11.89
N GLU A 5 -14.84 6.06 -13.12
CA GLU A 5 -15.34 5.40 -14.32
C GLU A 5 -14.95 3.92 -14.38
N SER A 6 -13.72 3.58 -13.93
CA SER A 6 -13.24 2.19 -13.87
C SER A 6 -13.98 1.39 -12.79
N ILE A 7 -14.23 2.01 -11.63
CA ILE A 7 -15.00 1.38 -10.55
C ILE A 7 -16.44 1.16 -10.99
N GLU A 8 -17.09 2.13 -11.62
CA GLU A 8 -18.44 2.00 -12.14
C GLU A 8 -18.57 0.92 -13.24
N ALA A 9 -17.57 0.83 -14.13
CA ALA A 9 -17.51 -0.21 -15.15
C ALA A 9 -17.37 -1.60 -14.51
N LEU A 10 -16.50 -1.75 -13.50
CA LEU A 10 -16.36 -2.98 -12.72
C LEU A 10 -17.67 -3.34 -12.01
N CYS A 11 -18.33 -2.37 -11.37
CA CYS A 11 -19.59 -2.61 -10.68
C CYS A 11 -20.70 -3.07 -11.63
N ARG A 12 -20.83 -2.47 -12.81
CA ARG A 12 -21.76 -2.95 -13.85
C ARG A 12 -21.47 -4.39 -14.23
N PHE A 13 -20.20 -4.71 -14.51
CA PHE A 13 -19.79 -6.08 -14.83
C PHE A 13 -20.18 -7.09 -13.72
N ILE A 14 -19.97 -6.72 -12.45
CA ILE A 14 -20.31 -7.54 -11.28
C ILE A 14 -21.83 -7.77 -11.19
N ILE A 15 -22.64 -6.72 -11.42
CA ILE A 15 -24.10 -6.81 -11.39
C ILE A 15 -24.61 -7.67 -12.54
N ASP A 16 -24.14 -7.44 -13.76
CA ASP A 16 -24.58 -8.12 -14.97
C ASP A 16 -24.27 -9.63 -14.95
N ASN A 17 -23.24 -10.03 -14.21
CA ASN A 17 -22.83 -11.43 -14.09
C ASN A 17 -23.18 -12.05 -12.73
N ASP A 18 -24.02 -11.39 -11.92
CA ASP A 18 -24.44 -11.83 -10.58
C ASP A 18 -23.27 -12.28 -9.68
N LEU A 19 -22.21 -11.50 -9.66
CA LEU A 19 -21.00 -11.77 -8.87
C LEU A 19 -21.05 -11.08 -7.50
N VAL A 20 -20.23 -11.59 -6.58
CA VAL A 20 -19.90 -10.93 -5.30
C VAL A 20 -18.53 -10.29 -5.40
N LEU A 21 -18.39 -9.06 -4.93
CA LEU A 21 -17.14 -8.33 -4.86
C LEU A 21 -16.54 -8.46 -3.46
N VAL A 22 -15.30 -8.92 -3.38
CA VAL A 22 -14.45 -8.75 -2.20
C VAL A 22 -13.53 -7.55 -2.45
N CYS A 23 -13.75 -6.48 -1.72
CA CYS A 23 -13.03 -5.21 -1.88
C CYS A 23 -12.07 -4.98 -0.73
N ASP A 24 -10.75 -5.08 -0.98
CA ASP A 24 -9.72 -4.74 -0.01
C ASP A 24 -9.46 -3.23 -0.01
N GLN A 25 -9.83 -2.56 1.07
CA GLN A 25 -9.67 -1.12 1.30
C GLN A 25 -8.63 -0.80 2.37
N ALA A 26 -7.64 -1.67 2.58
CA ALA A 26 -6.62 -1.49 3.62
C ALA A 26 -5.80 -0.20 3.51
N PHE A 27 -5.87 0.54 2.40
CA PHE A 27 -5.20 1.81 2.14
C PHE A 27 -6.14 2.99 1.93
N GLU A 28 -7.43 2.87 2.26
CA GLU A 28 -8.45 3.90 2.03
C GLU A 28 -8.11 5.26 2.70
N ASP A 29 -7.41 5.24 3.83
CA ASP A 29 -7.01 6.44 4.57
C ASP A 29 -5.82 7.20 3.94
N HIS A 30 -5.16 6.62 2.93
CA HIS A 30 -3.96 7.18 2.31
C HIS A 30 -4.13 7.37 0.82
N ILE A 31 -4.97 8.31 0.45
CA ILE A 31 -5.18 8.76 -0.93
C ILE A 31 -4.73 10.20 -1.01
N TYR A 32 -3.80 10.45 -1.93
CA TYR A 32 -3.08 11.71 -2.01
C TYR A 32 -3.58 12.59 -3.16
N ASP A 33 -3.12 13.84 -3.16
CA ASP A 33 -3.29 14.80 -4.26
C ASP A 33 -4.78 15.10 -4.61
N GLY A 34 -5.68 14.95 -3.61
CA GLY A 34 -7.11 15.21 -3.80
C GLY A 34 -7.83 14.23 -4.73
N ILE A 35 -7.24 13.07 -4.99
CA ILE A 35 -7.87 12.03 -5.81
C ILE A 35 -9.10 11.50 -5.07
N GLU A 36 -10.22 11.42 -5.77
CA GLU A 36 -11.47 10.89 -5.24
C GLU A 36 -11.34 9.39 -4.91
N PHE A 37 -11.73 9.03 -3.69
CA PHE A 37 -11.94 7.63 -3.31
C PHE A 37 -13.39 7.24 -3.52
N VAL A 38 -13.62 6.20 -4.31
CA VAL A 38 -14.93 5.63 -4.54
C VAL A 38 -14.99 4.23 -3.93
N ALA A 39 -15.75 4.08 -2.83
CA ALA A 39 -16.02 2.78 -2.24
C ALA A 39 -17.08 2.05 -3.08
N PRO A 40 -16.80 0.90 -3.69
CA PRO A 40 -17.76 0.21 -4.55
C PRO A 40 -19.10 -0.10 -3.89
N CYS A 41 -19.11 -0.42 -2.59
CA CYS A 41 -20.34 -0.73 -1.83
C CYS A 41 -21.33 0.44 -1.77
N THR A 42 -20.90 1.68 -2.04
CA THR A 42 -21.77 2.87 -2.04
C THR A 42 -22.46 3.13 -3.37
N LEU A 43 -22.09 2.40 -4.42
CA LEU A 43 -22.69 2.54 -5.73
C LEU A 43 -24.01 1.74 -5.83
N PRO A 44 -24.96 2.20 -6.65
CA PRO A 44 -26.25 1.54 -6.80
C PRO A 44 -26.13 0.04 -7.10
N GLY A 45 -26.86 -0.81 -6.36
CA GLY A 45 -26.90 -2.27 -6.52
C GLY A 45 -25.66 -3.00 -6.03
N MET A 46 -24.72 -2.32 -5.38
CA MET A 46 -23.48 -2.93 -4.92
C MET A 46 -23.46 -3.30 -3.43
N TRP A 47 -24.31 -2.70 -2.59
CA TRP A 47 -24.34 -2.98 -1.15
C TRP A 47 -24.62 -4.46 -0.85
N GLU A 48 -25.58 -5.04 -1.56
CA GLU A 48 -26.05 -6.42 -1.36
C GLU A 48 -25.06 -7.48 -1.85
N ARG A 49 -24.00 -7.05 -2.54
CA ARG A 49 -23.02 -7.94 -3.16
C ARG A 49 -21.56 -7.56 -2.92
N THR A 50 -21.30 -6.61 -2.03
CA THR A 50 -19.94 -6.20 -1.69
C THR A 50 -19.57 -6.58 -0.27
N LEU A 51 -18.45 -7.30 -0.14
CA LEU A 51 -17.74 -7.52 1.11
C LEU A 51 -16.56 -6.58 1.15
N THR A 52 -16.59 -5.60 2.05
CA THR A 52 -15.49 -4.65 2.22
C THR A 52 -14.60 -5.06 3.37
N VAL A 53 -13.29 -5.14 3.10
CA VAL A 53 -12.26 -5.50 4.07
C VAL A 53 -11.40 -4.27 4.36
N CYS A 54 -11.33 -3.88 5.62
CA CYS A 54 -10.57 -2.73 6.10
C CYS A 54 -9.51 -3.12 7.13
N SER A 55 -8.50 -2.30 7.27
CA SER A 55 -7.40 -2.56 8.19
C SER A 55 -6.94 -1.29 8.90
N ILE A 56 -6.71 -1.38 10.20
CA ILE A 56 -6.07 -0.30 10.97
C ILE A 56 -4.54 -0.34 10.86
N SER A 57 -4.00 -1.35 10.21
CA SER A 57 -2.55 -1.56 10.13
C SER A 57 -1.80 -0.45 9.42
N LYS A 58 -2.40 0.13 8.37
CA LYS A 58 -1.76 1.10 7.48
C LYS A 58 -2.25 2.52 7.76
N GLY A 59 -3.56 2.76 7.60
CA GLY A 59 -4.18 4.06 7.77
C GLY A 59 -3.90 4.69 9.12
N ILE A 60 -4.07 3.93 10.17
CA ILE A 60 -3.88 4.38 11.55
C ILE A 60 -2.45 4.12 12.06
N GLY A 61 -1.69 3.24 11.37
CA GLY A 61 -0.31 2.91 11.76
C GLY A 61 -0.21 1.86 12.88
N LEU A 62 -1.27 1.09 13.13
CA LEU A 62 -1.35 0.11 14.23
C LEU A 62 -1.18 -1.34 13.75
N SER A 63 -0.22 -1.61 12.88
CA SER A 63 0.00 -2.96 12.31
C SER A 63 0.31 -4.02 13.37
N GLY A 64 0.94 -3.64 14.49
CA GLY A 64 1.23 -4.55 15.61
C GLY A 64 -0.01 -5.01 16.38
N PHE A 65 -1.13 -4.33 16.28
CA PHE A 65 -2.38 -4.69 16.96
C PHE A 65 -3.09 -5.88 16.31
N ARG A 66 -2.78 -6.19 15.04
CA ARG A 66 -3.37 -7.31 14.29
C ARG A 66 -4.90 -7.23 14.21
N ILE A 67 -5.46 -6.04 14.00
CA ILE A 67 -6.89 -5.77 13.88
C ILE A 67 -7.22 -5.27 12.49
N GLY A 68 -8.30 -5.78 11.95
CA GLY A 68 -9.03 -5.28 10.79
C GLY A 68 -10.51 -5.46 11.04
N TYR A 69 -11.33 -4.99 10.13
CA TYR A 69 -12.76 -5.19 10.20
C TYR A 69 -13.34 -5.40 8.80
N ILE A 70 -14.50 -6.02 8.77
CA ILE A 70 -15.25 -6.29 7.55
C ILE A 70 -16.63 -5.67 7.73
N TYR A 71 -17.18 -5.13 6.67
CA TYR A 71 -18.59 -4.76 6.60
C TYR A 71 -19.21 -5.13 5.27
N ALA A 72 -20.47 -5.51 5.32
CA ALA A 72 -21.31 -5.87 4.18
C ALA A 72 -22.79 -5.81 4.61
N CYS A 73 -23.72 -6.16 3.71
CA CYS A 73 -25.13 -6.33 4.08
C CYS A 73 -25.30 -7.52 5.05
N ASP A 74 -26.40 -7.53 5.80
CA ASP A 74 -26.70 -8.53 6.83
C ASP A 74 -26.60 -9.97 6.28
N LYS A 75 -27.15 -10.22 5.10
CA LYS A 75 -27.12 -11.55 4.45
C LYS A 75 -25.70 -12.10 4.28
N ILE A 76 -24.74 -11.25 3.92
CA ILE A 76 -23.31 -11.63 3.79
C ILE A 76 -22.70 -11.77 5.17
N MET A 77 -23.00 -10.83 6.09
CA MET A 77 -22.42 -10.83 7.44
C MET A 77 -22.85 -12.02 8.27
N ASP A 78 -24.10 -12.48 8.16
CA ASP A 78 -24.58 -13.68 8.87
C ASP A 78 -23.77 -14.93 8.51
N VAL A 79 -23.45 -15.11 7.22
CA VAL A 79 -22.62 -16.23 6.76
C VAL A 79 -21.18 -16.09 7.26
N LEU A 80 -20.61 -14.89 7.15
CA LEU A 80 -19.23 -14.64 7.57
C LEU A 80 -19.04 -14.74 9.07
N TYR A 81 -20.00 -14.28 9.87
CA TYR A 81 -19.94 -14.37 11.32
C TYR A 81 -19.87 -15.83 11.79
N GLY A 82 -20.71 -16.70 11.23
CA GLY A 82 -20.67 -18.13 11.52
C GLY A 82 -19.32 -18.77 11.18
N GLY A 83 -18.74 -18.40 10.05
CA GLY A 83 -17.40 -18.84 9.65
C GLY A 83 -16.28 -18.30 10.56
N ALA A 84 -16.35 -17.02 10.90
CA ALA A 84 -15.34 -16.35 11.73
C ALA A 84 -15.28 -16.94 13.13
N VAL A 85 -16.42 -17.23 13.77
CA VAL A 85 -16.49 -17.85 15.10
C VAL A 85 -15.78 -19.21 15.12
N ASN A 86 -15.92 -20.00 14.06
CA ASN A 86 -15.36 -21.34 13.99
C ASN A 86 -13.87 -21.37 13.57
N VAL A 87 -13.41 -20.37 12.79
CA VAL A 87 -12.06 -20.37 12.20
C VAL A 87 -11.11 -19.45 12.96
N LEU A 88 -11.58 -18.27 13.35
CA LEU A 88 -10.72 -17.20 13.91
C LEU A 88 -10.88 -17.05 15.43
N GLY A 89 -12.04 -17.42 15.98
CA GLY A 89 -12.40 -17.08 17.35
C GLY A 89 -12.61 -15.57 17.55
N ALA A 90 -12.31 -15.09 18.76
CA ALA A 90 -12.45 -13.67 19.09
C ALA A 90 -11.15 -12.89 18.86
N ALA A 91 -11.27 -11.67 18.37
CA ALA A 91 -10.15 -10.75 18.30
C ALA A 91 -9.65 -10.37 19.71
N CYS A 92 -8.37 -10.00 19.82
CA CYS A 92 -7.79 -9.53 21.08
C CYS A 92 -8.52 -8.30 21.60
N THR A 93 -9.11 -8.37 22.79
CA THR A 93 -9.90 -7.29 23.41
C THR A 93 -9.09 -6.01 23.58
N LEU A 94 -7.82 -6.12 24.06
CA LEU A 94 -6.94 -4.95 24.25
C LEU A 94 -6.65 -4.25 22.92
N SER A 95 -6.34 -5.04 21.89
CA SER A 95 -6.12 -4.50 20.53
C SER A 95 -7.39 -3.84 19.98
N SER A 96 -8.56 -4.41 20.22
CA SER A 96 -9.84 -3.85 19.79
C SER A 96 -10.16 -2.52 20.47
N LEU A 97 -9.93 -2.42 21.79
CA LEU A 97 -10.10 -1.16 22.53
C LEU A 97 -9.13 -0.08 22.03
N GLY A 98 -7.87 -0.45 21.83
CA GLY A 98 -6.88 0.45 21.23
C GLY A 98 -7.24 0.91 19.81
N ALA A 99 -7.78 0.00 18.98
CA ALA A 99 -8.28 0.33 17.65
C ALA A 99 -9.44 1.34 17.70
N ILE A 100 -10.41 1.13 18.61
CA ILE A 100 -11.54 2.05 18.80
C ILE A 100 -11.06 3.45 19.21
N ALA A 101 -10.10 3.52 20.15
CA ALA A 101 -9.53 4.78 20.57
C ALA A 101 -8.84 5.50 19.41
N ALA A 102 -8.03 4.80 18.64
CA ALA A 102 -7.27 5.35 17.52
C ALA A 102 -8.17 5.83 16.35
N ILE A 103 -9.24 5.09 16.03
CA ILE A 103 -10.21 5.51 14.98
C ILE A 103 -10.94 6.80 15.39
N LYS A 104 -11.15 7.01 16.68
CA LYS A 104 -11.78 8.24 17.20
C LYS A 104 -10.82 9.43 17.24
N ASP A 105 -9.53 9.20 17.28
CA ASP A 105 -8.50 10.24 17.32
C ASP A 105 -8.20 10.77 15.90
N LYS A 106 -8.99 11.77 15.50
CA LYS A 106 -8.86 12.40 14.18
C LYS A 106 -7.56 13.17 14.02
N GLU A 107 -6.97 13.68 15.11
CA GLU A 107 -5.68 14.36 15.08
C GLU A 107 -4.54 13.37 14.79
N HIS A 108 -4.54 12.22 15.43
CA HIS A 108 -3.60 11.15 15.13
C HIS A 108 -3.68 10.71 13.67
N MET A 109 -4.90 10.48 13.16
CA MET A 109 -5.10 10.08 11.76
C MET A 109 -4.56 11.14 10.79
N ARG A 110 -4.86 12.43 11.03
CA ARG A 110 -4.38 13.54 10.22
C ARG A 110 -2.86 13.63 10.24
N SER A 111 -2.25 13.60 11.42
CA SER A 111 -0.79 13.65 11.61
C SER A 111 -0.09 12.48 10.91
N ASN A 112 -0.66 11.28 10.99
CA ASN A 112 -0.14 10.10 10.29
C ASN A 112 -0.21 10.28 8.76
N TYR A 113 -1.34 10.76 8.24
CA TYR A 113 -1.51 11.04 6.81
C TYR A 113 -0.46 12.06 6.31
N GLU A 114 -0.33 13.20 6.98
CA GLU A 114 0.62 14.27 6.61
C GLU A 114 2.08 13.78 6.63
N ARG A 115 2.44 12.99 7.64
CA ARG A 115 3.77 12.37 7.74
C ARG A 115 4.04 11.42 6.56
N LEU A 116 3.09 10.58 6.20
CA LEU A 116 3.25 9.61 5.12
C LEU A 116 3.25 10.29 3.75
N GLU A 117 2.47 11.34 3.59
CA GLU A 117 2.48 12.17 2.38
C GLU A 117 3.83 12.84 2.17
N ARG A 118 4.45 13.43 3.22
CA ARG A 118 5.81 13.98 3.13
C ARG A 118 6.83 12.92 2.76
N ARG A 119 6.79 11.73 3.36
CA ARG A 119 7.71 10.63 3.05
C ARG A 119 7.55 10.08 1.65
N ARG A 120 6.33 10.02 1.15
CA ARG A 120 6.04 9.69 -0.25
C ARG A 120 6.74 10.65 -1.21
N ARG A 121 6.58 11.96 -0.99
CA ARG A 121 7.25 13.00 -1.79
C ARG A 121 8.76 12.89 -1.68
N LEU A 122 9.28 12.78 -0.48
CA LEU A 122 10.72 12.62 -0.22
C LEU A 122 11.33 11.42 -0.96
N ALA A 123 10.64 10.27 -0.91
CA ALA A 123 11.07 9.09 -1.65
C ALA A 123 11.11 9.34 -3.17
N TYR A 124 10.09 9.99 -3.71
CA TYR A 124 10.02 10.32 -5.13
C TYR A 124 11.11 11.32 -5.52
N ASP A 125 11.27 12.42 -4.80
CA ASP A 125 12.23 13.49 -5.10
C ASP A 125 13.67 12.98 -5.09
N ILE A 126 13.97 12.01 -4.23
CA ILE A 126 15.32 11.43 -4.14
C ILE A 126 15.50 10.32 -5.16
N LEU A 127 14.63 9.31 -5.16
CA LEU A 127 14.86 8.06 -5.90
C LEU A 127 14.62 8.20 -7.40
N SER A 128 13.69 9.05 -7.83
CA SER A 128 13.43 9.29 -9.26
C SER A 128 14.60 9.94 -9.99
N THR A 129 15.55 10.54 -9.27
CA THR A 129 16.74 11.16 -9.83
C THR A 129 17.91 10.21 -10.01
N ALA A 130 17.79 8.94 -9.58
CA ALA A 130 18.85 7.95 -9.75
C ALA A 130 18.96 7.54 -11.23
N PRO A 131 20.17 7.52 -11.82
CA PRO A 131 20.36 7.12 -13.22
C PRO A 131 19.85 5.69 -13.47
N GLY A 132 19.13 5.51 -14.56
CA GLY A 132 18.56 4.20 -14.95
C GLY A 132 17.31 3.79 -14.18
N VAL A 133 16.76 4.66 -13.33
CA VAL A 133 15.51 4.45 -12.59
C VAL A 133 14.39 5.26 -13.23
N GLU A 134 13.23 4.62 -13.37
CA GLU A 134 11.97 5.30 -13.69
C GLU A 134 10.98 5.08 -12.54
N MET A 135 10.36 6.15 -12.09
CA MET A 135 9.43 6.12 -10.97
C MET A 135 8.27 7.06 -11.21
N LYS A 136 7.06 6.58 -10.90
CA LYS A 136 5.87 7.44 -10.79
C LYS A 136 5.57 7.69 -9.32
N MET A 137 5.14 8.90 -8.99
CA MET A 137 4.68 9.20 -7.63
C MET A 137 3.43 8.38 -7.32
N SER A 138 3.44 7.67 -6.17
CA SER A 138 2.31 6.84 -5.75
C SER A 138 1.09 7.71 -5.45
N GLU A 139 -0.07 7.35 -5.96
CA GLU A 139 -1.33 8.08 -5.73
C GLU A 139 -2.00 7.68 -4.40
N SER A 140 -1.59 6.55 -3.83
CA SER A 140 -2.15 6.04 -2.58
C SER A 140 -1.17 5.11 -1.86
N GLY A 141 -1.44 4.87 -0.58
CA GLY A 141 -0.72 3.90 0.25
C GLY A 141 0.67 4.37 0.66
N ILE A 142 1.48 3.40 1.06
CA ILE A 142 2.81 3.60 1.64
C ILE A 142 3.91 2.91 0.82
N LEU A 143 3.61 2.59 -0.43
CA LEU A 143 4.49 1.82 -1.30
C LEU A 143 4.89 2.65 -2.51
N SER A 144 6.16 2.58 -2.86
CA SER A 144 6.70 3.12 -4.09
C SER A 144 7.27 2.01 -4.96
N TRP A 145 7.08 2.12 -6.27
CA TRP A 145 7.60 1.20 -7.26
C TRP A 145 8.65 1.89 -8.11
N LEU A 146 9.82 1.26 -8.21
CA LEU A 146 10.93 1.72 -9.03
C LEU A 146 11.12 0.74 -10.18
N ASN A 147 11.03 1.20 -11.40
CA ASN A 147 11.49 0.47 -12.58
C ASN A 147 13.01 0.59 -12.65
N ILE A 148 13.68 -0.54 -12.54
CA ILE A 148 15.14 -0.66 -12.56
C ILE A 148 15.61 -1.59 -13.70
N SER A 149 14.76 -1.88 -14.66
CA SER A 149 15.03 -2.83 -15.75
C SER A 149 16.27 -2.48 -16.58
N ARG A 150 16.65 -1.21 -16.61
CA ARG A 150 17.90 -0.75 -17.23
C ARG A 150 19.15 -1.11 -16.40
N LEU A 151 18.98 -1.34 -15.10
CA LEU A 151 20.08 -1.62 -14.17
C LEU A 151 20.33 -3.11 -13.97
N GLY A 152 19.36 -3.96 -14.26
CA GLY A 152 19.45 -5.40 -14.12
C GLY A 152 18.14 -6.05 -13.72
N THR A 153 18.22 -7.31 -13.32
CA THR A 153 17.08 -8.04 -12.78
C THR A 153 16.68 -7.53 -11.40
N SER A 154 15.42 -7.77 -11.00
CA SER A 154 14.93 -7.40 -9.66
C SER A 154 15.79 -7.98 -8.54
N ALA A 155 16.27 -9.21 -8.69
CA ALA A 155 17.12 -9.89 -7.73
C ALA A 155 18.52 -9.24 -7.64
N GLU A 156 19.22 -9.10 -8.77
CA GLU A 156 20.56 -8.50 -8.81
C GLU A 156 20.60 -7.12 -8.20
N VAL A 157 19.61 -6.26 -8.54
CA VAL A 157 19.60 -4.88 -8.04
C VAL A 157 19.21 -4.82 -6.57
N ALA A 158 18.29 -5.68 -6.11
CA ALA A 158 17.94 -5.75 -4.68
C ALA A 158 19.14 -6.20 -3.83
N ASP A 159 19.87 -7.22 -4.28
CA ASP A 159 21.08 -7.73 -3.61
C ASP A 159 22.19 -6.66 -3.59
N TYR A 160 22.38 -5.95 -4.71
CA TYR A 160 23.34 -4.85 -4.80
C TYR A 160 23.02 -3.71 -3.81
N ILE A 161 21.74 -3.33 -3.68
CA ILE A 161 21.29 -2.35 -2.67
C ILE A 161 21.56 -2.88 -1.27
N MET A 162 21.25 -4.14 -0.99
CA MET A 162 21.52 -4.76 0.31
C MET A 162 23.02 -4.72 0.63
N GLU A 163 23.88 -5.05 -0.33
CA GLU A 163 25.33 -5.07 -0.12
C GLU A 163 25.89 -3.67 0.11
N HIS A 164 25.50 -2.67 -0.68
CA HIS A 164 26.15 -1.36 -0.69
C HIS A 164 25.44 -0.29 0.14
N ALA A 165 24.10 -0.39 0.27
CA ALA A 165 23.32 0.52 1.09
C ALA A 165 22.93 -0.07 2.46
N LYS A 166 23.05 -1.39 2.66
CA LYS A 166 22.59 -2.11 3.88
C LYS A 166 21.11 -1.85 4.16
N ILE A 167 20.30 -1.83 3.09
CA ILE A 167 18.86 -1.62 3.14
C ILE A 167 18.22 -2.72 2.33
N MET A 168 17.26 -3.41 2.94
CA MET A 168 16.45 -4.42 2.27
C MET A 168 15.31 -3.76 1.51
N VAL A 169 15.17 -4.11 0.23
CA VAL A 169 14.06 -3.74 -0.63
C VAL A 169 13.38 -5.00 -1.16
N ASN A 170 12.11 -4.89 -1.55
CA ASN A 170 11.41 -6.05 -2.10
C ASN A 170 11.60 -6.10 -3.62
N GLN A 171 11.95 -7.27 -4.11
CA GLN A 171 11.92 -7.57 -5.55
C GLN A 171 10.48 -7.53 -6.05
N GLY A 172 10.26 -7.17 -7.31
CA GLY A 172 8.93 -7.12 -7.90
C GLY A 172 8.36 -8.49 -8.28
N THR A 173 9.20 -9.48 -8.56
CA THR A 173 8.80 -10.81 -9.04
C THR A 173 7.79 -11.55 -8.16
N PRO A 174 7.83 -11.48 -6.80
CA PRO A 174 6.79 -12.08 -5.97
C PRO A 174 5.38 -11.50 -6.15
N TYR A 175 5.26 -10.37 -6.84
CA TYR A 175 3.97 -9.70 -7.11
C TYR A 175 3.41 -10.02 -8.50
N GLY A 176 4.02 -10.93 -9.22
CA GLY A 176 3.59 -11.43 -10.53
C GLY A 176 4.67 -11.27 -11.60
N ALA A 177 4.45 -11.92 -12.76
CA ALA A 177 5.43 -11.96 -13.86
C ALA A 177 5.83 -10.55 -14.38
N GLN A 178 4.92 -9.59 -14.33
CA GLN A 178 5.19 -8.20 -14.72
C GLN A 178 6.02 -7.41 -13.69
N GLY A 179 6.32 -8.02 -12.55
CA GLY A 179 7.15 -7.42 -11.51
C GLY A 179 8.65 -7.54 -11.75
N GLU A 180 9.10 -8.32 -12.75
CA GLU A 180 10.51 -8.36 -13.13
C GLU A 180 10.98 -6.99 -13.63
N GLY A 181 12.17 -6.57 -13.21
CA GLY A 181 12.70 -5.23 -13.47
C GLY A 181 12.14 -4.14 -12.57
N TRP A 182 11.40 -4.52 -11.51
CA TRP A 182 10.83 -3.57 -10.54
C TRP A 182 11.28 -3.88 -9.11
N LEU A 183 11.40 -2.82 -8.32
CA LEU A 183 11.58 -2.90 -6.86
C LEU A 183 10.43 -2.20 -6.14
N ARG A 184 9.98 -2.80 -5.04
CA ARG A 184 9.00 -2.20 -4.14
C ARG A 184 9.69 -1.66 -2.90
N ILE A 185 9.46 -0.39 -2.59
CA ILE A 185 9.99 0.30 -1.42
C ILE A 185 8.84 0.70 -0.50
N VAL A 186 8.98 0.43 0.80
CA VAL A 186 8.05 0.90 1.84
C VAL A 186 8.52 2.26 2.33
N THR A 187 7.67 3.28 2.22
CA THR A 187 8.00 4.66 2.58
C THR A 187 7.64 5.03 4.02
N ALA A 188 7.00 4.12 4.76
CA ALA A 188 6.44 4.39 6.08
C ALA A 188 7.31 3.98 7.28
N CYS A 189 8.29 3.07 7.09
CA CYS A 189 8.97 2.35 8.18
C CYS A 189 10.24 3.05 8.69
N PHE A 190 10.19 4.35 8.94
CA PHE A 190 11.33 5.15 9.39
C PHE A 190 11.01 5.87 10.70
N ALA A 191 12.04 6.09 11.53
CA ALA A 191 11.88 6.76 12.82
C ALA A 191 11.51 8.24 12.65
N SER A 192 12.12 8.93 11.68
CA SER A 192 11.83 10.34 11.35
C SER A 192 11.90 10.57 9.83
N ASP A 193 11.55 11.78 9.38
CA ASP A 193 11.68 12.18 7.99
C ASP A 193 13.16 12.30 7.58
N GLU A 194 14.04 12.70 8.51
CA GLU A 194 15.49 12.74 8.33
C GLU A 194 16.09 11.34 8.17
N ASP A 195 15.67 10.36 8.99
CA ASP A 195 16.08 8.96 8.83
C ASP A 195 15.62 8.41 7.48
N ALA A 196 14.40 8.74 7.04
CA ALA A 196 13.90 8.38 5.72
C ALA A 196 14.78 8.95 4.59
N ALA A 197 15.10 10.25 4.66
CA ALA A 197 15.97 10.93 3.69
C ALA A 197 17.34 10.27 3.58
N VAL A 198 18.00 10.04 4.70
CA VAL A 198 19.32 9.38 4.74
C VAL A 198 19.27 8.01 4.07
N ARG A 199 18.22 7.24 4.31
CA ARG A 199 18.09 5.89 3.72
C ARG A 199 17.77 5.93 2.24
N PHE A 200 16.93 6.85 1.79
CA PHE A 200 16.66 7.01 0.35
C PHE A 200 17.91 7.49 -0.40
N GLU A 201 18.70 8.40 0.19
CA GLU A 201 19.98 8.82 -0.41
C GLU A 201 20.99 7.67 -0.48
N ARG A 202 21.04 6.78 0.50
CA ARG A 202 21.88 5.57 0.44
C ARG A 202 21.44 4.61 -0.67
N ILE A 203 20.14 4.40 -0.86
CA ILE A 203 19.61 3.62 -1.98
C ILE A 203 20.01 4.28 -3.31
N LYS A 204 19.76 5.57 -3.46
CA LYS A 204 20.13 6.34 -4.66
C LYS A 204 21.63 6.25 -4.95
N ALA A 205 22.48 6.38 -3.94
CA ALA A 205 23.94 6.26 -4.11
C ALA A 205 24.35 4.88 -4.62
N ALA A 206 23.75 3.80 -4.09
CA ALA A 206 23.98 2.44 -4.58
C ALA A 206 23.54 2.28 -6.04
N LEU A 207 22.33 2.75 -6.39
CA LEU A 207 21.82 2.72 -7.76
C LEU A 207 22.68 3.54 -8.73
N THR A 208 23.13 4.72 -8.32
CA THR A 208 24.01 5.57 -9.11
C THR A 208 25.37 4.90 -9.36
N ARG A 209 25.93 4.23 -8.35
CA ARG A 209 27.14 3.45 -8.49
C ARG A 209 26.96 2.31 -9.48
N LEU A 210 25.89 1.52 -9.36
CA LEU A 210 25.56 0.43 -10.26
C LEU A 210 25.37 0.93 -11.70
N ALA A 211 24.70 2.07 -11.89
CA ALA A 211 24.52 2.69 -13.20
C ALA A 211 25.85 3.04 -13.87
N LYS A 212 26.82 3.57 -13.11
CA LYS A 212 28.17 3.84 -13.59
C LYS A 212 28.91 2.57 -13.99
N GLU A 213 28.84 1.52 -13.16
CA GLU A 213 29.45 0.22 -13.43
C GLU A 213 28.90 -0.42 -14.73
N LYS A 214 27.63 -0.12 -15.05
CA LYS A 214 26.96 -0.59 -16.28
C LYS A 214 27.04 0.38 -17.47
N GLY A 215 27.69 1.52 -17.32
CA GLY A 215 27.83 2.52 -18.38
C GLY A 215 26.53 3.24 -18.77
N ILE A 216 25.59 3.38 -17.80
CA ILE A 216 24.28 4.00 -18.00
C ILE A 216 24.27 5.48 -17.54
N ALA A 217 25.24 5.89 -16.73
CA ALA A 217 25.37 7.22 -16.16
C ALA A 217 26.61 7.96 -16.67
#